data_4c1018d939e6bf3daa01a48ec118397f
#
_entry.id   4c1018d939e6bf3daa01a48ec118397f
#
_cell.length_a   1.000
_cell.length_b   1.000
_cell.length_c   1.000
_cell.angle_alpha   90.00
_cell.angle_beta   90.00
_cell.angle_gamma   90.00
#
_symmetry.space_group_name_H-M   'P 1'
#
loop_
_entity.id
_entity.type
_entity.pdbx_description
1 polymer ?
#
loop_
_entity_poly.entity_id
_entity_poly.type
_entity_poly.pdbx_seq_one_letter_code
_entity_poly.pdbx_strand_id
1 'polypeptide(L)'
;ETDLSECDIQFNIKTNIEYQLGELPEWIQLKETTKGETVDGLQKQTLTFHVSEAMASRRSDIYFLKDSKIDLTLTIKQQNPNPIMATIPDKNFREALSAEGWIVLGEEDNSQCEILEKGLKETILDLDGTSWSNYGIESIEGIEQFPQIEVLRLAYNKLTTIDISKLKHVKELNIESIYPLTSVIIGDNPVTSLRLQDYIEATSLIISGNNITDINASLSSWMGYYDQLTTLDVTGCPHLKTCNVDRQKLQTLYVTQEQKDNVTFTNQGSLQIVVK
;
A
#
# COMPACT_ATOMS: atom_id res chain seq x y z
N GLU A 1 -27.88 -0.87 -6.68
CA GLU A 1 -26.79 -1.38 -7.51
C GLU A 1 -26.99 -0.95 -8.94
N THR A 2 -25.94 -0.46 -9.61
CA THR A 2 -25.96 -0.02 -11.02
C THR A 2 -24.76 -0.61 -11.75
N ASP A 3 -24.78 -0.53 -13.10
CA ASP A 3 -23.59 -0.76 -13.90
C ASP A 3 -22.56 0.39 -13.75
N LEU A 4 -21.52 0.40 -14.56
CA LEU A 4 -20.47 1.40 -14.50
C LEU A 4 -20.85 2.77 -15.11
N SER A 5 -22.01 2.86 -15.76
CA SER A 5 -22.44 4.10 -16.42
C SER A 5 -22.82 5.18 -15.43
N GLU A 6 -22.63 6.43 -15.84
CA GLU A 6 -23.17 7.59 -15.13
C GLU A 6 -24.71 7.51 -15.05
N CYS A 7 -25.25 7.72 -13.85
CA CYS A 7 -26.70 7.63 -13.65
C CYS A 7 -27.18 8.39 -12.41
N ASP A 8 -28.48 8.63 -12.37
CA ASP A 8 -29.17 9.14 -11.17
C ASP A 8 -29.88 7.98 -10.46
N ILE A 9 -29.66 7.88 -9.15
CA ILE A 9 -30.27 6.84 -8.30
C ILE A 9 -31.20 7.50 -7.30
N GLN A 10 -32.41 6.96 -7.14
CA GLN A 10 -33.38 7.46 -6.20
C GLN A 10 -33.58 6.51 -5.02
N PHE A 11 -33.57 7.07 -3.82
CA PHE A 11 -33.89 6.35 -2.58
C PHE A 11 -35.05 7.00 -1.87
N ASN A 12 -35.98 6.17 -1.43
CA ASN A 12 -37.14 6.59 -0.67
C ASN A 12 -36.92 6.22 0.80
N ILE A 13 -36.94 7.21 1.66
CA ILE A 13 -36.88 7.03 3.12
C ILE A 13 -38.15 7.56 3.77
N LYS A 14 -38.46 7.08 4.96
CA LYS A 14 -39.50 7.61 5.83
C LYS A 14 -38.87 8.01 7.16
N THR A 15 -39.00 9.26 7.56
CA THR A 15 -38.35 9.76 8.77
C THR A 15 -39.22 10.78 9.49
N ASN A 16 -39.09 10.84 10.81
CA ASN A 16 -39.65 11.90 11.66
C ASN A 16 -38.55 12.65 12.40
N ILE A 17 -37.29 12.44 12.02
CA ILE A 17 -36.14 13.09 12.62
C ILE A 17 -35.40 13.94 11.58
N GLU A 18 -34.71 14.97 12.04
CA GLU A 18 -33.72 15.67 11.25
C GLU A 18 -32.43 14.85 11.24
N TYR A 19 -31.79 14.75 10.08
CA TYR A 19 -30.53 14.07 9.88
C TYR A 19 -29.59 14.91 9.02
N GLN A 20 -28.31 14.62 9.09
CA GLN A 20 -27.27 15.13 8.20
C GLN A 20 -26.68 13.95 7.41
N LEU A 21 -26.34 14.18 6.15
CA LEU A 21 -25.54 13.20 5.41
C LEU A 21 -24.08 13.33 5.85
N GLY A 22 -23.43 12.19 6.02
CA GLY A 22 -21.99 12.12 6.16
C GLY A 22 -21.27 12.60 4.90
N GLU A 23 -19.95 12.59 4.92
CA GLU A 23 -19.12 12.92 3.76
C GLU A 23 -19.40 11.97 2.61
N LEU A 24 -19.63 12.53 1.43
CA LEU A 24 -19.84 11.77 0.22
C LEU A 24 -18.52 11.66 -0.56
N PRO A 25 -18.20 10.51 -1.15
CA PRO A 25 -17.05 10.40 -2.04
C PRO A 25 -17.27 11.24 -3.30
N GLU A 26 -16.20 11.68 -3.95
CA GLU A 26 -16.22 12.57 -5.12
C GLU A 26 -17.13 12.11 -6.26
N TRP A 27 -17.33 10.81 -6.37
CA TRP A 27 -18.14 10.20 -7.42
C TRP A 27 -19.64 10.11 -7.12
N ILE A 28 -20.09 10.56 -5.94
CA ILE A 28 -21.50 10.62 -5.52
C ILE A 28 -21.87 12.04 -5.14
N GLN A 29 -22.92 12.55 -5.75
CA GLN A 29 -23.47 13.88 -5.44
C GLN A 29 -24.95 13.78 -5.08
N LEU A 30 -25.37 14.39 -3.97
CA LEU A 30 -26.79 14.59 -3.71
C LEU A 30 -27.32 15.72 -4.62
N LYS A 31 -28.16 15.37 -5.59
CA LYS A 31 -28.79 16.32 -6.52
C LYS A 31 -30.02 16.99 -5.91
N GLU A 32 -30.88 16.21 -5.29
CA GLU A 32 -32.18 16.66 -4.86
C GLU A 32 -32.69 15.86 -3.67
N THR A 33 -33.46 16.52 -2.80
CA THR A 33 -34.28 15.90 -1.76
C THR A 33 -35.69 16.41 -1.88
N THR A 34 -36.63 15.56 -2.31
CA THR A 34 -38.04 15.89 -2.43
C THR A 34 -38.80 15.38 -1.23
N LYS A 35 -39.59 16.25 -0.58
CA LYS A 35 -40.45 15.88 0.54
C LYS A 35 -41.84 15.51 0.04
N GLY A 36 -42.31 14.30 0.40
CA GLY A 36 -43.65 13.82 0.08
C GLY A 36 -44.62 13.96 1.25
N GLU A 37 -45.66 13.13 1.21
CA GLU A 37 -46.71 13.11 2.24
C GLU A 37 -46.20 12.56 3.59
N THR A 38 -46.78 13.02 4.68
CA THR A 38 -46.59 12.41 6.00
C THR A 38 -47.63 11.32 6.23
N VAL A 39 -47.20 10.11 6.49
CA VAL A 39 -48.03 8.94 6.75
C VAL A 39 -47.61 8.36 8.10
N ASP A 40 -48.58 8.14 9.00
CA ASP A 40 -48.32 7.61 10.34
C ASP A 40 -47.23 8.37 11.14
N GLY A 41 -47.19 9.68 11.00
CA GLY A 41 -46.20 10.54 11.67
C GLY A 41 -44.79 10.53 11.06
N LEU A 42 -44.58 9.80 9.95
CA LEU A 42 -43.33 9.73 9.21
C LEU A 42 -43.46 10.50 7.90
N GLN A 43 -42.56 11.43 7.64
CA GLN A 43 -42.46 12.12 6.36
C GLN A 43 -41.73 11.26 5.35
N LYS A 44 -42.35 11.06 4.20
CA LYS A 44 -41.66 10.46 3.06
C LYS A 44 -40.71 11.47 2.45
N GLN A 45 -39.49 11.01 2.10
CA GLN A 45 -38.50 11.80 1.38
C GLN A 45 -37.92 10.93 0.26
N THR A 46 -37.69 11.53 -0.90
CA THR A 46 -36.95 10.94 -2.01
C THR A 46 -35.65 11.68 -2.17
N LEU A 47 -34.53 10.98 -2.02
CA LEU A 47 -33.20 11.50 -2.27
C LEU A 47 -32.74 11.02 -3.65
N THR A 48 -32.32 11.95 -4.49
CA THR A 48 -31.73 11.64 -5.81
C THR A 48 -30.24 11.89 -5.75
N PHE A 49 -29.46 10.84 -5.89
CA PHE A 49 -28.00 10.91 -5.98
C PHE A 49 -27.58 10.76 -7.44
N HIS A 50 -26.70 11.64 -7.87
CA HIS A 50 -25.96 11.48 -9.11
C HIS A 50 -24.71 10.64 -8.84
N VAL A 51 -24.45 9.66 -9.70
CA VAL A 51 -23.30 8.76 -9.62
C VAL A 51 -22.55 8.86 -10.93
N SER A 52 -21.27 9.26 -10.88
CA SER A 52 -20.46 9.40 -12.08
C SER A 52 -20.13 8.05 -12.72
N GLU A 53 -19.64 8.06 -13.97
CA GLU A 53 -19.11 6.86 -14.63
C GLU A 53 -17.92 6.27 -13.85
N ALA A 54 -17.80 4.94 -13.87
CA ALA A 54 -16.71 4.20 -13.23
C ALA A 54 -15.94 3.38 -14.27
N MET A 55 -14.64 3.16 -14.03
CA MET A 55 -13.81 2.29 -14.88
C MET A 55 -13.72 0.84 -14.36
N ALA A 56 -14.07 0.61 -13.10
CA ALA A 56 -14.14 -0.70 -12.47
C ALA A 56 -15.19 -0.69 -11.36
N SER A 57 -15.49 -1.83 -10.77
CA SER A 57 -16.42 -1.92 -9.64
C SER A 57 -15.95 -1.02 -8.49
N ARG A 58 -16.95 -0.39 -7.84
CA ARG A 58 -16.72 0.42 -6.64
C ARG A 58 -17.95 0.44 -5.74
N ARG A 59 -17.74 0.74 -4.46
CA ARG A 59 -18.81 0.86 -3.48
C ARG A 59 -18.50 1.99 -2.50
N SER A 60 -19.54 2.58 -1.97
CA SER A 60 -19.45 3.49 -0.84
C SER A 60 -20.68 3.38 0.05
N ASP A 61 -20.45 3.57 1.34
CA ASP A 61 -21.49 3.70 2.33
C ASP A 61 -21.80 5.17 2.57
N ILE A 62 -23.06 5.56 2.46
CA ILE A 62 -23.57 6.88 2.76
C ILE A 62 -24.22 6.82 4.14
N TYR A 63 -23.71 7.61 5.06
CA TYR A 63 -24.19 7.65 6.44
C TYR A 63 -25.23 8.75 6.64
N PHE A 64 -26.31 8.42 7.28
CA PHE A 64 -27.31 9.36 7.79
C PHE A 64 -27.03 9.53 9.28
N LEU A 65 -26.71 10.76 9.66
CA LEU A 65 -26.24 11.07 11.01
C LEU A 65 -27.35 11.79 11.79
N LYS A 66 -27.61 11.31 13.00
CA LYS A 66 -28.43 12.03 14.01
C LYS A 66 -27.52 12.28 15.22
N ASP A 67 -27.45 13.54 15.65
CA ASP A 67 -26.61 13.95 16.78
C ASP A 67 -25.15 13.44 16.66
N SER A 68 -24.58 13.49 15.44
CA SER A 68 -23.24 13.00 15.08
C SER A 68 -23.05 11.48 15.22
N LYS A 69 -24.12 10.70 15.35
CA LYS A 69 -24.10 9.23 15.36
C LYS A 69 -24.75 8.68 14.09
N ILE A 70 -24.22 7.58 13.60
CA ILE A 70 -24.81 6.89 12.44
C ILE A 70 -26.14 6.30 12.87
N ASP A 71 -27.21 6.72 12.18
CA ASP A 71 -28.59 6.25 12.39
C ASP A 71 -29.01 5.27 11.27
N LEU A 72 -28.60 5.57 10.02
CA LEU A 72 -28.86 4.73 8.85
C LEU A 72 -27.64 4.74 7.94
N THR A 73 -27.38 3.61 7.30
CA THR A 73 -26.35 3.45 6.27
C THR A 73 -27.01 2.99 4.96
N LEU A 74 -26.67 3.68 3.87
CA LEU A 74 -27.08 3.32 2.53
C LEU A 74 -25.83 2.99 1.72
N THR A 75 -25.76 1.78 1.14
CA THR A 75 -24.62 1.39 0.28
C THR A 75 -24.98 1.60 -1.19
N ILE A 76 -24.18 2.39 -1.90
CA ILE A 76 -24.22 2.49 -3.36
C ILE A 76 -23.09 1.62 -3.94
N LYS A 77 -23.45 0.80 -4.94
CA LYS A 77 -22.51 -0.05 -5.67
C LYS A 77 -22.65 0.18 -7.17
N GLN A 78 -21.52 0.39 -7.84
CA GLN A 78 -21.42 0.20 -9.29
C GLN A 78 -20.61 -1.06 -9.54
N GLN A 79 -21.15 -1.97 -10.34
CA GLN A 79 -20.55 -3.29 -10.56
C GLN A 79 -20.17 -3.46 -12.03
N ASN A 80 -18.92 -3.88 -12.26
CA ASN A 80 -18.46 -4.26 -13.58
C ASN A 80 -18.96 -5.68 -13.92
N PRO A 81 -19.76 -5.84 -15.00
CA PRO A 81 -20.20 -7.17 -15.43
C PRO A 81 -19.04 -8.07 -15.89
N ASN A 82 -17.87 -7.46 -16.20
CA ASN A 82 -16.65 -8.16 -16.56
C ASN A 82 -15.51 -7.68 -15.63
N PRO A 83 -15.44 -8.19 -14.38
CA PRO A 83 -14.52 -7.70 -13.38
C PRO A 83 -13.06 -7.90 -13.80
N ILE A 84 -12.20 -6.96 -13.38
CA ILE A 84 -10.76 -7.06 -13.58
C ILE A 84 -10.22 -7.97 -12.48
N MET A 85 -9.72 -9.14 -12.86
CA MET A 85 -9.23 -10.14 -11.92
C MET A 85 -7.72 -10.05 -11.74
N ALA A 86 -7.26 -10.27 -10.51
CA ALA A 86 -5.86 -10.39 -10.15
C ALA A 86 -5.60 -11.70 -9.39
N THR A 87 -4.35 -12.17 -9.46
CA THR A 87 -3.87 -13.28 -8.63
C THR A 87 -2.89 -12.71 -7.61
N ILE A 88 -3.22 -12.85 -6.33
CA ILE A 88 -2.40 -12.39 -5.20
C ILE A 88 -2.27 -13.58 -4.24
N PRO A 89 -1.14 -14.30 -4.23
CA PRO A 89 -0.98 -15.54 -3.49
C PRO A 89 -1.00 -15.38 -1.97
N ASP A 90 -0.40 -14.31 -1.43
CA ASP A 90 -0.31 -14.09 0.01
C ASP A 90 -1.68 -13.69 0.59
N LYS A 91 -2.18 -14.47 1.54
CA LYS A 91 -3.49 -14.26 2.16
C LYS A 91 -3.53 -12.95 2.94
N ASN A 92 -2.50 -12.65 3.70
CA ASN A 92 -2.45 -11.45 4.54
C ASN A 92 -2.38 -10.19 3.67
N PHE A 93 -1.67 -10.27 2.54
CA PHE A 93 -1.63 -9.17 1.56
C PHE A 93 -3.01 -8.95 0.93
N ARG A 94 -3.72 -10.03 0.52
CA ARG A 94 -5.11 -9.92 0.02
C ARG A 94 -6.04 -9.29 1.06
N GLU A 95 -5.99 -9.76 2.31
CA GLU A 95 -6.83 -9.24 3.39
C GLU A 95 -6.56 -7.75 3.65
N ALA A 96 -5.28 -7.35 3.65
CA ALA A 96 -4.89 -5.95 3.80
C ALA A 96 -5.41 -5.08 2.63
N LEU A 97 -5.21 -5.51 1.39
CA LEU A 97 -5.74 -4.81 0.21
C LEU A 97 -7.27 -4.71 0.21
N SER A 98 -7.95 -5.75 0.67
CA SER A 98 -9.41 -5.75 0.80
C SER A 98 -9.89 -4.80 1.89
N ALA A 99 -9.21 -4.75 3.02
CA ALA A 99 -9.50 -3.81 4.11
C ALA A 99 -9.32 -2.35 3.66
N GLU A 100 -8.32 -2.10 2.83
CA GLU A 100 -8.09 -0.79 2.20
C GLU A 100 -9.04 -0.49 1.03
N GLY A 101 -9.86 -1.45 0.61
CA GLY A 101 -10.83 -1.28 -0.48
C GLY A 101 -10.21 -1.25 -1.87
N TRP A 102 -9.07 -1.89 -2.06
CA TRP A 102 -8.39 -2.00 -3.36
C TRP A 102 -8.91 -3.18 -4.17
N ILE A 103 -9.35 -4.23 -3.47
CA ILE A 103 -9.86 -5.47 -4.05
C ILE A 103 -11.12 -5.97 -3.32
N VAL A 104 -11.85 -6.88 -3.98
CA VAL A 104 -12.82 -7.77 -3.34
C VAL A 104 -12.26 -9.18 -3.36
N LEU A 105 -12.29 -9.83 -2.21
CA LEU A 105 -11.89 -11.25 -2.09
C LEU A 105 -12.87 -12.13 -2.85
N GLY A 106 -12.36 -13.18 -3.51
CA GLY A 106 -13.19 -14.22 -4.11
C GLY A 106 -14.00 -15.00 -3.06
N GLU A 107 -15.01 -15.74 -3.49
CA GLU A 107 -15.89 -16.52 -2.61
C GLU A 107 -15.19 -17.70 -1.93
N GLU A 108 -14.10 -18.19 -2.51
CA GLU A 108 -13.26 -19.26 -1.96
C GLU A 108 -11.93 -18.68 -1.49
N ASP A 109 -11.26 -19.36 -0.54
CA ASP A 109 -9.89 -19.00 -0.10
C ASP A 109 -8.86 -19.33 -1.20
N ASN A 110 -9.06 -18.72 -2.35
CA ASN A 110 -8.17 -18.80 -3.49
C ASN A 110 -7.41 -17.47 -3.69
N SER A 111 -6.35 -17.50 -4.48
CA SER A 111 -5.53 -16.32 -4.77
C SER A 111 -6.20 -15.30 -5.72
N GLN A 112 -7.40 -15.61 -6.23
CA GLN A 112 -8.13 -14.74 -7.16
C GLN A 112 -8.93 -13.68 -6.41
N CYS A 113 -8.87 -12.45 -6.91
CA CYS A 113 -9.64 -11.32 -6.38
C CYS A 113 -10.01 -10.35 -7.50
N GLU A 114 -11.08 -9.60 -7.30
CA GLU A 114 -11.48 -8.53 -8.22
C GLU A 114 -10.78 -7.23 -7.80
N ILE A 115 -10.17 -6.53 -8.76
CA ILE A 115 -9.59 -5.20 -8.54
C ILE A 115 -10.70 -4.16 -8.61
N LEU A 116 -10.82 -3.35 -7.57
CA LEU A 116 -11.73 -2.22 -7.51
C LEU A 116 -11.13 -0.98 -8.18
N GLU A 117 -11.97 0.01 -8.48
CA GLU A 117 -11.53 1.27 -9.09
C GLU A 117 -10.46 1.97 -8.25
N LYS A 118 -10.55 1.92 -6.92
CA LYS A 118 -9.52 2.44 -6.02
C LYS A 118 -8.15 1.83 -6.32
N GLY A 119 -8.06 0.50 -6.46
CA GLY A 119 -6.80 -0.18 -6.78
C GLY A 119 -6.19 0.20 -8.14
N LEU A 120 -7.02 0.70 -9.08
CA LEU A 120 -6.54 1.14 -10.39
C LEU A 120 -6.10 2.61 -10.43
N LYS A 121 -6.55 3.44 -9.49
CA LYS A 121 -6.36 4.90 -9.52
C LYS A 121 -5.47 5.43 -8.41
N GLU A 122 -5.53 4.83 -7.21
CA GLU A 122 -4.78 5.32 -6.06
C GLU A 122 -3.28 5.18 -6.24
N THR A 123 -2.57 6.20 -5.76
CA THR A 123 -1.11 6.27 -5.86
C THR A 123 -0.41 5.95 -4.54
N ILE A 124 -1.14 5.87 -3.45
CA ILE A 124 -0.60 5.59 -2.11
C ILE A 124 -1.17 4.26 -1.62
N LEU A 125 -0.31 3.27 -1.44
CA LEU A 125 -0.60 2.03 -0.74
C LEU A 125 0.16 2.04 0.60
N ASP A 126 -0.59 2.22 1.67
CA ASP A 126 -0.04 2.23 3.03
C ASP A 126 -0.47 0.95 3.78
N LEU A 127 0.47 0.04 3.92
CA LEU A 127 0.33 -1.21 4.66
C LEU A 127 1.39 -1.30 5.78
N ASP A 128 1.81 -0.15 6.30
CA ASP A 128 2.68 -0.10 7.47
C ASP A 128 1.97 -0.72 8.67
N GLY A 129 2.67 -1.59 9.35
CA GLY A 129 2.28 -2.05 10.67
C GLY A 129 2.88 -1.19 11.77
N THR A 130 2.85 -1.74 12.97
CA THR A 130 3.56 -1.24 14.14
C THR A 130 4.23 -2.41 14.84
N SER A 131 5.11 -2.14 15.81
CA SER A 131 5.72 -3.19 16.64
C SER A 131 4.70 -4.06 17.41
N TRP A 132 3.46 -3.61 17.55
CA TRP A 132 2.39 -4.29 18.30
C TRP A 132 1.29 -4.86 17.41
N SER A 133 1.16 -4.36 16.19
CA SER A 133 0.12 -4.77 15.22
C SER A 133 0.63 -4.60 13.81
N ASN A 134 0.65 -5.67 13.06
CA ASN A 134 1.02 -5.69 11.65
C ASN A 134 0.13 -6.66 10.88
N TYR A 135 0.13 -6.54 9.57
CA TYR A 135 -0.65 -7.41 8.70
C TYR A 135 -0.03 -8.82 8.58
N GLY A 136 1.27 -8.96 8.88
CA GLY A 136 1.98 -10.24 8.77
C GLY A 136 2.21 -10.69 7.33
N ILE A 137 2.28 -9.75 6.39
CA ILE A 137 2.48 -10.00 4.96
C ILE A 137 3.86 -10.64 4.75
N GLU A 138 3.89 -11.79 4.08
CA GLU A 138 5.11 -12.55 3.77
C GLU A 138 5.54 -12.40 2.30
N SER A 139 4.61 -12.03 1.40
CA SER A 139 4.85 -11.77 -0.02
C SER A 139 3.94 -10.69 -0.56
N ILE A 140 4.49 -9.85 -1.45
CA ILE A 140 3.74 -8.85 -2.23
C ILE A 140 3.59 -9.26 -3.70
N GLU A 141 3.71 -10.55 -4.01
CA GLU A 141 3.45 -11.05 -5.36
C GLU A 141 2.04 -10.66 -5.82
N GLY A 142 1.94 -10.11 -7.05
CA GLY A 142 0.70 -9.53 -7.58
C GLY A 142 0.60 -8.02 -7.42
N ILE A 143 1.54 -7.34 -6.73
CA ILE A 143 1.55 -5.88 -6.58
C ILE A 143 1.61 -5.15 -7.92
N GLU A 144 2.17 -5.77 -8.94
CA GLU A 144 2.23 -5.23 -10.31
C GLU A 144 0.86 -5.01 -10.96
N GLN A 145 -0.20 -5.56 -10.37
CA GLN A 145 -1.59 -5.33 -10.79
C GLN A 145 -2.07 -3.91 -10.44
N PHE A 146 -1.34 -3.18 -9.61
CA PHE A 146 -1.63 -1.82 -9.15
C PHE A 146 -0.61 -0.81 -9.69
N PRO A 147 -0.64 -0.49 -11.01
CA PRO A 147 0.46 0.19 -11.69
C PRO A 147 0.60 1.68 -11.33
N GLN A 148 -0.37 2.27 -10.65
CA GLN A 148 -0.35 3.69 -10.30
C GLN A 148 0.35 4.01 -8.97
N ILE A 149 0.84 2.99 -8.25
CA ILE A 149 1.49 3.19 -6.94
C ILE A 149 2.74 4.07 -7.10
N GLU A 150 2.75 5.20 -6.40
CA GLU A 150 3.88 6.12 -6.25
C GLU A 150 4.50 6.08 -4.85
N VAL A 151 3.68 5.80 -3.83
CA VAL A 151 4.09 5.66 -2.43
C VAL A 151 3.69 4.28 -1.94
N LEU A 152 4.68 3.50 -1.53
CA LEU A 152 4.50 2.14 -1.01
C LEU A 152 5.08 2.04 0.40
N ARG A 153 4.23 1.73 1.38
CA ARG A 153 4.61 1.54 2.78
C ARG A 153 4.30 0.13 3.22
N LEU A 154 5.33 -0.58 3.69
CA LEU A 154 5.29 -1.99 4.04
C LEU A 154 5.97 -2.28 5.39
N ALA A 155 6.29 -1.27 6.19
CA ALA A 155 7.03 -1.42 7.43
C ALA A 155 6.36 -2.40 8.41
N TYR A 156 7.14 -3.07 9.24
CA TYR A 156 6.70 -4.05 10.25
C TYR A 156 6.02 -5.31 9.71
N ASN A 157 6.18 -5.64 8.42
CA ASN A 157 5.69 -6.91 7.86
C ASN A 157 6.75 -8.02 7.92
N LYS A 158 6.44 -9.21 7.39
CA LYS A 158 7.30 -10.41 7.45
C LYS A 158 7.92 -10.75 6.09
N LEU A 159 8.13 -9.77 5.25
CA LEU A 159 8.67 -9.95 3.90
C LEU A 159 10.12 -10.44 3.96
N THR A 160 10.43 -11.49 3.22
CA THR A 160 11.82 -11.92 3.00
C THR A 160 12.41 -11.32 1.74
N THR A 161 11.57 -11.02 0.76
CA THR A 161 11.95 -10.40 -0.52
C THR A 161 10.94 -9.33 -0.89
N ILE A 162 11.44 -8.21 -1.38
CA ILE A 162 10.65 -7.14 -1.96
C ILE A 162 11.08 -6.99 -3.41
N ASP A 163 10.18 -7.27 -4.35
CA ASP A 163 10.39 -7.05 -5.78
C ASP A 163 9.29 -6.14 -6.33
N ILE A 164 9.67 -4.89 -6.61
CA ILE A 164 8.80 -3.89 -7.23
C ILE A 164 9.30 -3.48 -8.62
N SER A 165 10.18 -4.26 -9.22
CA SER A 165 10.81 -3.95 -10.52
C SER A 165 9.82 -3.81 -11.67
N LYS A 166 8.64 -4.43 -11.54
CA LYS A 166 7.55 -4.32 -12.52
C LYS A 166 6.72 -3.04 -12.36
N LEU A 167 6.74 -2.37 -11.20
CA LEU A 167 6.21 -1.04 -11.01
C LEU A 167 7.16 -0.01 -11.64
N LYS A 168 6.66 1.18 -12.00
CA LYS A 168 7.45 2.20 -12.71
C LYS A 168 7.37 3.59 -12.07
N HIS A 169 6.51 3.76 -11.09
CA HIS A 169 6.16 5.09 -10.57
C HIS A 169 6.47 5.25 -9.08
N VAL A 170 6.97 4.21 -8.40
CA VAL A 170 7.26 4.29 -6.95
C VAL A 170 8.39 5.28 -6.72
N LYS A 171 8.10 6.33 -5.97
CA LYS A 171 9.00 7.43 -5.56
C LYS A 171 9.44 7.28 -4.10
N GLU A 172 8.51 6.77 -3.27
CA GLU A 172 8.72 6.55 -1.84
C GLU A 172 8.47 5.08 -1.51
N LEU A 173 9.45 4.45 -0.87
CA LEU A 173 9.39 3.08 -0.41
C LEU A 173 9.76 3.03 1.09
N ASN A 174 8.79 2.71 1.96
CA ASN A 174 9.03 2.45 3.37
C ASN A 174 9.08 0.94 3.63
N ILE A 175 10.25 0.45 4.05
CA ILE A 175 10.50 -0.96 4.36
C ILE A 175 11.25 -1.09 5.70
N GLU A 176 11.09 -0.12 6.58
CA GLU A 176 11.68 -0.16 7.90
C GLU A 176 11.09 -1.31 8.73
N SER A 177 11.85 -1.84 9.66
CA SER A 177 11.40 -2.90 10.59
C SER A 177 10.87 -4.18 9.91
N ILE A 178 11.45 -4.57 8.77
CA ILE A 178 11.23 -5.86 8.12
C ILE A 178 12.45 -6.74 8.40
N TYR A 179 12.39 -7.48 9.49
CA TYR A 179 13.55 -8.17 10.05
C TYR A 179 14.11 -9.34 9.23
N PRO A 180 13.29 -10.19 8.57
CA PRO A 180 13.83 -11.33 7.82
C PRO A 180 14.28 -10.97 6.39
N LEU A 181 14.39 -9.67 6.04
CA LEU A 181 14.63 -9.20 4.68
C LEU A 181 15.99 -9.63 4.13
N THR A 182 15.98 -10.34 2.99
CA THR A 182 17.18 -10.84 2.30
C THR A 182 17.44 -10.19 0.95
N SER A 183 16.39 -9.61 0.32
CA SER A 183 16.50 -9.03 -1.02
C SER A 183 15.51 -7.87 -1.22
N VAL A 184 16.00 -6.79 -1.84
CA VAL A 184 15.21 -5.64 -2.29
C VAL A 184 15.54 -5.35 -3.74
N ILE A 185 14.54 -5.51 -4.63
CA ILE A 185 14.66 -5.30 -6.08
C ILE A 185 13.73 -4.16 -6.48
N ILE A 186 14.30 -3.01 -6.77
CA ILE A 186 13.54 -1.77 -7.06
C ILE A 186 13.39 -1.55 -8.58
N GLY A 187 14.34 -2.02 -9.38
CA GLY A 187 14.35 -1.84 -10.83
C GLY A 187 14.50 -0.37 -11.22
N ASP A 188 13.69 0.08 -12.19
CA ASP A 188 13.72 1.43 -12.77
C ASP A 188 12.84 2.44 -12.02
N ASN A 189 12.25 2.07 -10.89
CA ASN A 189 11.45 3.00 -10.10
C ASN A 189 12.26 4.23 -9.69
N PRO A 190 11.63 5.43 -9.59
CA PRO A 190 12.33 6.68 -9.25
C PRO A 190 12.74 6.80 -7.77
N VAL A 191 12.75 5.73 -7.00
CA VAL A 191 13.28 5.70 -5.63
C VAL A 191 14.78 6.02 -5.65
N THR A 192 15.18 7.09 -4.97
CA THR A 192 16.58 7.54 -4.92
C THR A 192 17.27 7.25 -3.59
N SER A 193 16.50 7.03 -2.54
CA SER A 193 17.04 6.80 -1.18
C SER A 193 16.34 5.61 -0.53
N LEU A 194 17.13 4.76 0.12
CA LEU A 194 16.66 3.60 0.86
C LEU A 194 17.17 3.64 2.31
N ARG A 195 16.23 3.43 3.26
CA ARG A 195 16.53 3.40 4.70
C ARG A 195 16.27 2.01 5.27
N LEU A 196 17.27 1.46 5.96
CA LEU A 196 17.27 0.14 6.60
C LEU A 196 17.87 0.26 8.01
N GLN A 197 17.31 1.14 8.83
CA GLN A 197 17.93 1.55 10.10
C GLN A 197 17.70 0.57 11.26
N ASP A 198 16.77 -0.38 11.12
CA ASP A 198 16.53 -1.38 12.15
C ASP A 198 17.44 -2.61 11.99
N TYR A 199 17.44 -3.49 13.00
CA TYR A 199 18.17 -4.75 12.93
C TYR A 199 17.61 -5.66 11.83
N ILE A 200 18.49 -6.50 11.28
CA ILE A 200 18.14 -7.48 10.25
C ILE A 200 18.51 -8.85 10.78
N GLU A 201 17.55 -9.77 10.81
CA GLU A 201 17.75 -11.16 11.26
C GLU A 201 18.47 -12.00 10.20
N ALA A 202 18.35 -11.62 8.93
CA ALA A 202 19.06 -12.28 7.85
C ALA A 202 20.57 -11.99 7.92
N THR A 203 21.39 -12.99 7.61
CA THR A 203 22.86 -12.83 7.56
C THR A 203 23.35 -12.12 6.31
N SER A 204 22.53 -12.09 5.26
CA SER A 204 22.86 -11.49 3.96
C SER A 204 21.67 -10.70 3.41
N LEU A 205 21.95 -9.53 2.86
CA LEU A 205 20.97 -8.69 2.18
C LEU A 205 21.52 -8.24 0.82
N ILE A 206 20.68 -8.34 -0.21
CA ILE A 206 20.99 -7.87 -1.58
C ILE A 206 20.05 -6.71 -1.91
N ILE A 207 20.60 -5.61 -2.41
CA ILE A 207 19.84 -4.43 -2.83
C ILE A 207 20.16 -4.13 -4.29
N SER A 208 19.13 -3.91 -5.08
CA SER A 208 19.26 -3.45 -6.46
C SER A 208 18.20 -2.41 -6.83
N GLY A 209 18.64 -1.35 -7.53
CA GLY A 209 17.77 -0.26 -7.97
C GLY A 209 18.53 0.74 -8.82
N ASN A 210 18.07 0.95 -10.05
CA ASN A 210 18.81 1.74 -11.03
C ASN A 210 18.93 3.23 -10.66
N ASN A 211 17.99 3.76 -9.89
CA ASN A 211 17.97 5.18 -9.52
C ASN A 211 18.43 5.45 -8.06
N ILE A 212 18.83 4.41 -7.32
CA ILE A 212 19.30 4.56 -5.94
C ILE A 212 20.63 5.31 -5.93
N THR A 213 20.65 6.45 -5.22
CA THR A 213 21.84 7.26 -4.98
C THR A 213 22.33 7.16 -3.53
N ASP A 214 21.42 6.85 -2.60
CA ASP A 214 21.70 6.88 -1.17
C ASP A 214 21.13 5.64 -0.46
N ILE A 215 21.98 4.92 0.25
CA ILE A 215 21.58 3.82 1.12
C ILE A 215 21.99 4.16 2.55
N ASN A 216 21.02 4.19 3.47
CA ASN A 216 21.28 4.25 4.89
C ASN A 216 20.89 2.94 5.56
N ALA A 217 21.87 2.07 5.72
CA ALA A 217 21.76 0.80 6.42
C ALA A 217 22.47 0.83 7.79
N SER A 218 22.65 2.00 8.38
CA SER A 218 23.21 2.13 9.73
C SER A 218 22.24 1.60 10.80
N LEU A 219 22.77 1.23 11.94
CA LEU A 219 22.00 0.69 13.04
C LEU A 219 22.25 1.49 14.31
N SER A 220 21.20 1.83 15.05
CA SER A 220 21.35 2.43 16.36
C SER A 220 21.96 1.44 17.37
N SER A 221 22.84 1.90 18.23
CA SER A 221 23.65 1.05 19.13
C SER A 221 22.83 0.11 20.04
N TRP A 222 21.62 0.49 20.43
CA TRP A 222 20.76 -0.32 21.31
C TRP A 222 20.11 -1.51 20.61
N MET A 223 20.00 -1.49 19.26
CA MET A 223 19.46 -2.59 18.43
C MET A 223 20.54 -3.61 18.00
N GLY A 224 21.81 -3.30 18.19
CA GLY A 224 22.92 -4.10 17.68
C GLY A 224 22.98 -5.53 18.20
N TYR A 225 22.36 -5.84 19.35
CA TYR A 225 22.30 -7.19 19.87
C TYR A 225 21.50 -8.15 18.98
N TYR A 226 20.42 -7.67 18.38
CA TYR A 226 19.52 -8.48 17.53
C TYR A 226 19.97 -8.56 16.08
N ASP A 227 20.77 -7.60 15.62
CA ASP A 227 21.26 -7.58 14.24
C ASP A 227 22.10 -8.80 13.90
N GLN A 228 21.84 -9.46 12.78
CA GLN A 228 22.59 -10.62 12.30
C GLN A 228 23.26 -10.37 10.94
N LEU A 229 23.09 -9.18 10.35
CA LEU A 229 23.61 -8.88 9.03
C LEU A 229 25.14 -8.88 9.02
N THR A 230 25.73 -9.82 8.30
CA THR A 230 27.19 -9.94 8.11
C THR A 230 27.63 -9.57 6.70
N THR A 231 26.71 -9.63 5.74
CA THR A 231 26.99 -9.40 4.31
C THR A 231 25.96 -8.50 3.69
N LEU A 232 26.40 -7.45 3.00
CA LEU A 232 25.54 -6.57 2.20
C LEU A 232 26.08 -6.52 0.77
N ASP A 233 25.19 -6.67 -0.23
CA ASP A 233 25.51 -6.56 -1.65
C ASP A 233 24.73 -5.39 -2.25
N VAL A 234 25.46 -4.39 -2.75
CA VAL A 234 24.90 -3.20 -3.40
C VAL A 234 25.33 -3.08 -4.87
N THR A 235 25.92 -4.14 -5.43
CA THR A 235 26.39 -4.15 -6.83
C THR A 235 25.29 -3.83 -7.84
N GLY A 236 24.03 -4.09 -7.49
CA GLY A 236 22.85 -3.77 -8.29
C GLY A 236 22.39 -2.30 -8.25
N CYS A 237 23.17 -1.37 -7.65
CA CYS A 237 22.84 0.05 -7.54
C CYS A 237 23.87 0.91 -8.31
N PRO A 238 23.80 1.00 -9.66
CA PRO A 238 24.84 1.60 -10.49
C PRO A 238 25.05 3.09 -10.25
N HIS A 239 24.06 3.81 -9.73
CA HIS A 239 24.15 5.25 -9.48
C HIS A 239 24.36 5.61 -8.01
N LEU A 240 24.72 4.63 -7.18
CA LEU A 240 24.99 4.86 -5.75
C LEU A 240 26.12 5.87 -5.54
N LYS A 241 25.89 6.83 -4.65
CA LYS A 241 26.84 7.90 -4.26
C LYS A 241 27.24 7.80 -2.80
N THR A 242 26.28 7.48 -1.93
CA THR A 242 26.53 7.35 -0.49
C THR A 242 25.96 6.04 0.03
N CYS A 243 26.70 5.37 0.91
CA CYS A 243 26.27 4.16 1.57
C CYS A 243 26.73 4.17 3.02
N ASN A 244 25.81 4.43 3.93
CA ASN A 244 26.07 4.34 5.36
C ASN A 244 25.78 2.92 5.86
N VAL A 245 26.84 2.22 6.26
CA VAL A 245 26.81 0.81 6.69
C VAL A 245 27.38 0.65 8.11
N ASP A 246 27.13 1.60 8.97
CA ASP A 246 27.61 1.57 10.36
C ASP A 246 26.85 0.51 11.17
N ARG A 247 27.30 -0.76 11.06
CA ARG A 247 26.78 -1.94 11.73
C ARG A 247 27.91 -2.75 12.32
N GLN A 248 27.82 -3.11 13.60
CA GLN A 248 28.91 -3.79 14.33
C GLN A 248 29.21 -5.21 13.79
N LYS A 249 28.20 -5.92 13.27
CA LYS A 249 28.36 -7.31 12.78
C LYS A 249 28.62 -7.39 11.28
N LEU A 250 28.49 -6.29 10.54
CA LEU A 250 28.72 -6.31 9.09
C LEU A 250 30.22 -6.49 8.82
N GLN A 251 30.54 -7.56 8.12
CA GLN A 251 31.92 -7.97 7.79
C GLN A 251 32.27 -7.72 6.33
N THR A 252 31.30 -7.94 5.44
CA THR A 252 31.54 -7.89 3.98
C THR A 252 30.54 -7.00 3.28
N LEU A 253 31.04 -6.06 2.48
CA LEU A 253 30.27 -5.25 1.55
C LEU A 253 30.71 -5.57 0.12
N TYR A 254 29.79 -6.10 -0.69
CA TYR A 254 30.02 -6.33 -2.11
C TYR A 254 29.65 -5.10 -2.92
N VAL A 255 30.60 -4.67 -3.77
CA VAL A 255 30.49 -3.49 -4.63
C VAL A 255 31.04 -3.80 -6.03
N THR A 256 30.72 -2.99 -7.03
CA THR A 256 31.45 -2.96 -8.30
C THR A 256 32.76 -2.19 -8.15
N GLN A 257 33.69 -2.31 -9.13
CA GLN A 257 34.91 -1.50 -9.13
C GLN A 257 34.59 0.01 -9.17
N GLU A 258 33.62 0.40 -9.99
CA GLU A 258 33.18 1.81 -10.09
C GLU A 258 32.62 2.33 -8.76
N GLN A 259 31.83 1.52 -8.07
CA GLN A 259 31.31 1.91 -6.74
C GLN A 259 32.45 2.03 -5.72
N LYS A 260 33.42 1.12 -5.74
CA LYS A 260 34.56 1.19 -4.84
C LYS A 260 35.35 2.50 -4.98
N ASP A 261 35.47 2.99 -6.21
CA ASP A 261 36.28 4.16 -6.54
C ASP A 261 35.49 5.48 -6.30
N ASN A 262 34.16 5.48 -6.40
CA ASN A 262 33.34 6.70 -6.47
C ASN A 262 32.31 6.85 -5.35
N VAL A 263 31.97 5.79 -4.62
CA VAL A 263 30.94 5.84 -3.55
C VAL A 263 31.59 6.22 -2.21
N THR A 264 30.92 7.10 -1.49
CA THR A 264 31.31 7.41 -0.10
C THR A 264 30.68 6.38 0.85
N PHE A 265 31.53 5.55 1.47
CA PHE A 265 31.12 4.59 2.48
C PHE A 265 31.37 5.13 3.88
N THR A 266 30.37 5.05 4.76
CA THR A 266 30.50 5.42 6.17
C THR A 266 30.33 4.17 7.03
N ASN A 267 31.35 3.83 7.84
CA ASN A 267 31.31 2.75 8.82
C ASN A 267 32.26 3.06 9.98
N GLN A 268 32.05 2.43 11.14
CA GLN A 268 32.91 2.54 12.33
C GLN A 268 33.67 1.24 12.66
N GLY A 269 33.56 0.22 11.83
CA GLY A 269 34.12 -1.11 12.07
C GLY A 269 35.17 -1.55 11.05
N SER A 270 35.61 -2.80 11.17
CA SER A 270 36.54 -3.46 10.23
C SER A 270 35.79 -4.10 9.07
N LEU A 271 35.16 -3.28 8.24
CA LEU A 271 34.41 -3.71 7.07
C LEU A 271 35.35 -4.08 5.92
N GLN A 272 35.14 -5.25 5.32
CA GLN A 272 35.84 -5.70 4.12
C GLN A 272 35.04 -5.33 2.88
N ILE A 273 35.57 -4.45 2.03
CA ILE A 273 34.95 -4.09 0.74
C ILE A 273 35.50 -5.02 -0.34
N VAL A 274 34.62 -5.83 -0.92
CA VAL A 274 34.94 -6.85 -1.93
C VAL A 274 34.33 -6.47 -3.27
N VAL A 275 35.16 -6.40 -4.30
CA VAL A 275 34.70 -6.13 -5.67
C VAL A 275 34.20 -7.42 -6.31
N LYS A 276 33.00 -7.39 -6.86
CA LYS A 276 32.40 -8.44 -7.69
C LYS A 276 32.37 -8.06 -9.17
#